data_983b6c60f6f3055ff2e1a9bc5108de01
#
_entry.id   983b6c60f6f3055ff2e1a9bc5108de01
#
_cell.length_a   1.000
_cell.length_b   1.000
_cell.length_c   1.000
_cell.angle_alpha   90.00
_cell.angle_beta   90.00
_cell.angle_gamma   90.00
#
_symmetry.space_group_name_H-M   'P 1'
#
loop_
_entity.id
_entity.type
_entity.pdbx_description
1 polymer ?
#
loop_
_entity_poly.entity_id
_entity_poly.type
_entity_poly.pdbx_seq_one_letter_code
_entity_poly.pdbx_strand_id
1 'polypeptide(L)'
;SSMVMWSSVPMNKLSTQPSILGKTEYNGIMKNTHLEHLEDNILNGGTDGALETIDFLKNFGLLLSNKKSDLSISTKWDGAPAIICGRDPVNQRFFVGTKSVFNKVNPKVCYDDTDIDRYYQAELLRNKLKTCLKYLSKTGIVGVFQGDLLFTEEDKKYAKIGGKQVVTFQPNTITYAVPVDSLKGI
;
A
#
# COMPACT_ATOMS: atom_id res chain seq x y z
N SER A 1 -10.39 8.03 10.43
CA SER A 1 -10.16 7.00 9.39
C SER A 1 -8.75 7.11 8.87
N SER A 2 -8.06 6.00 8.81
CA SER A 2 -6.70 5.93 8.29
C SER A 2 -6.76 5.87 6.76
N MET A 3 -5.93 6.64 6.07
CA MET A 3 -5.80 6.54 4.63
C MET A 3 -4.68 5.56 4.31
N VAL A 4 -4.97 4.55 3.51
CA VAL A 4 -4.02 3.50 3.11
C VAL A 4 -4.06 3.38 1.59
N MET A 5 -2.89 3.38 0.96
CA MET A 5 -2.78 3.00 -0.45
C MET A 5 -2.72 1.49 -0.56
N TRP A 6 -3.57 0.91 -1.41
CA TRP A 6 -3.69 -0.52 -1.59
C TRP A 6 -3.22 -0.97 -2.97
N SER A 7 -2.47 -2.05 -3.00
CA SER A 7 -2.25 -2.86 -4.19
C SER A 7 -2.66 -4.30 -3.90
N SER A 8 -3.26 -4.99 -4.87
CA SER A 8 -3.55 -6.42 -4.72
C SER A 8 -2.26 -7.22 -4.64
N VAL A 9 -2.19 -8.16 -3.70
CA VAL A 9 -1.07 -9.10 -3.59
C VAL A 9 -1.48 -10.37 -4.31
N PRO A 10 -0.70 -10.86 -5.29
CA PRO A 10 -0.98 -12.11 -5.95
C PRO A 10 -1.04 -13.27 -4.93
N MET A 11 -2.12 -14.06 -5.00
CA MET A 11 -2.39 -15.17 -4.07
C MET A 11 -1.25 -16.21 -4.01
N ASN A 12 -0.46 -16.35 -5.08
CA ASN A 12 0.67 -17.28 -5.13
C ASN A 12 1.82 -16.92 -4.16
N LYS A 13 1.92 -15.68 -3.67
CA LYS A 13 2.90 -15.33 -2.63
C LYS A 13 2.54 -15.89 -1.26
N LEU A 14 1.25 -16.14 -1.00
CA LEU A 14 0.78 -16.81 0.22
C LEU A 14 0.90 -18.34 0.14
N SER A 15 0.91 -18.91 -1.06
CA SER A 15 0.97 -20.35 -1.29
C SER A 15 2.37 -20.98 -1.17
N THR A 16 3.39 -20.23 -0.81
CA THR A 16 4.74 -20.77 -0.60
C THR A 16 4.92 -21.49 0.74
N GLN A 17 3.85 -21.75 1.48
CA GLN A 17 3.88 -22.69 2.59
C GLN A 17 3.77 -24.13 2.07
N PRO A 18 4.67 -25.04 2.46
CA PRO A 18 4.73 -26.40 1.92
C PRO A 18 3.56 -27.32 2.27
N SER A 19 2.56 -26.88 2.99
CA SER A 19 1.56 -27.78 3.61
C SER A 19 0.10 -27.58 3.20
N ILE A 20 -0.27 -26.60 2.37
CA ILE A 20 -1.70 -26.26 2.29
C ILE A 20 -2.31 -26.14 0.89
N LEU A 21 -1.54 -26.08 -0.21
CA LEU A 21 -2.16 -26.02 -1.53
C LEU A 21 -1.46 -26.94 -2.54
N GLY A 22 -2.25 -27.87 -3.08
CA GLY A 22 -1.87 -28.68 -4.21
C GLY A 22 -1.43 -27.80 -5.37
N LYS A 23 -0.38 -28.26 -6.08
CA LYS A 23 0.18 -27.63 -7.27
C LYS A 23 -0.91 -27.31 -8.28
N THR A 24 -1.29 -26.05 -8.41
CA THR A 24 -1.94 -25.53 -9.60
C THR A 24 -0.92 -24.63 -10.28
N GLU A 25 -0.28 -25.14 -11.32
CA GLU A 25 0.57 -24.36 -12.21
C GLU A 25 -0.32 -23.35 -12.96
N TYR A 26 -0.24 -22.09 -12.58
CA TYR A 26 -0.71 -20.99 -13.40
C TYR A 26 0.47 -20.45 -14.21
N ASN A 27 0.58 -20.89 -15.46
CA ASN A 27 1.40 -20.26 -16.50
C ASN A 27 0.77 -18.92 -16.90
N GLY A 28 0.89 -17.91 -16.05
CA GLY A 28 0.55 -16.53 -16.34
C GLY A 28 1.75 -15.65 -16.01
N ILE A 29 2.25 -14.92 -16.99
CA ILE A 29 3.23 -13.85 -16.79
C ILE A 29 2.66 -12.93 -15.69
N MET A 30 3.28 -12.95 -14.50
CA MET A 30 2.85 -12.11 -13.40
C MET A 30 3.14 -10.66 -13.76
N LYS A 31 2.08 -9.93 -14.12
CA LYS A 31 2.19 -8.49 -14.31
C LYS A 31 2.62 -7.86 -12.98
N ASN A 32 3.74 -7.14 -13.01
CA ASN A 32 4.20 -6.41 -11.83
C ASN A 32 3.11 -5.42 -11.41
N THR A 33 2.63 -5.51 -10.17
CA THR A 33 1.55 -4.68 -9.65
C THR A 33 2.07 -3.46 -8.88
N HIS A 34 3.38 -3.30 -8.79
CA HIS A 34 4.00 -2.10 -8.21
C HIS A 34 3.99 -0.96 -9.22
N LEU A 35 3.81 0.26 -8.72
CA LEU A 35 4.06 1.45 -9.52
C LEU A 35 5.56 1.49 -9.86
N GLU A 36 5.86 1.44 -11.14
CA GLU A 36 7.23 1.50 -11.64
C GLU A 36 7.68 2.97 -11.75
N HIS A 37 8.96 3.20 -11.56
CA HIS A 37 9.58 4.47 -11.88
C HIS A 37 9.74 4.58 -13.39
N LEU A 38 9.76 5.81 -13.91
CA LEU A 38 9.86 6.04 -15.35
C LEU A 38 11.17 5.48 -15.93
N GLU A 39 12.26 5.56 -15.17
CA GLU A 39 13.56 4.97 -15.50
C GLU A 39 13.52 3.44 -15.55
N ASP A 40 12.70 2.80 -14.72
CA ASP A 40 12.57 1.34 -14.72
C ASP A 40 11.97 0.83 -16.04
N ASN A 41 11.08 1.61 -16.65
CA ASN A 41 10.52 1.26 -17.95
C ASN A 41 11.58 1.21 -19.05
N ILE A 42 12.56 2.12 -19.01
CA ILE A 42 13.71 2.11 -19.94
C ILE A 42 14.59 0.88 -19.69
N LEU A 43 14.91 0.60 -18.41
CA LEU A 43 15.82 -0.49 -18.04
C LEU A 43 15.21 -1.86 -18.31
N ASN A 44 13.92 -2.04 -18.03
CA ASN A 44 13.23 -3.31 -18.16
C ASN A 44 12.63 -3.55 -19.54
N GLY A 45 12.18 -2.49 -20.24
CA GLY A 45 11.51 -2.54 -21.53
C GLY A 45 12.44 -2.32 -22.73
N GLY A 46 13.72 -2.02 -22.52
CA GLY A 46 14.68 -1.77 -23.60
C GLY A 46 14.23 -0.66 -24.55
N THR A 47 14.33 -0.88 -25.86
CA THR A 47 13.98 0.11 -26.88
C THR A 47 12.51 0.51 -26.80
N ASP A 48 11.61 -0.43 -26.61
CA ASP A 48 10.16 -0.17 -26.55
C ASP A 48 9.84 0.65 -25.30
N GLY A 49 10.38 0.28 -24.14
CA GLY A 49 10.24 1.04 -22.89
C GLY A 49 10.81 2.47 -22.99
N ALA A 50 11.91 2.64 -23.73
CA ALA A 50 12.47 3.96 -23.98
C ALA A 50 11.54 4.81 -24.86
N LEU A 51 10.94 4.25 -25.90
CA LEU A 51 9.99 4.93 -26.77
C LEU A 51 8.72 5.33 -26.00
N GLU A 52 8.16 4.43 -25.18
CA GLU A 52 7.02 4.71 -24.32
C GLU A 52 7.33 5.84 -23.31
N THR A 53 8.54 5.82 -22.73
CA THR A 53 9.00 6.86 -21.81
C THR A 53 9.09 8.24 -22.50
N ILE A 54 9.60 8.28 -23.73
CA ILE A 54 9.68 9.50 -24.52
C ILE A 54 8.28 10.03 -24.85
N ASP A 55 7.36 9.16 -25.23
CA ASP A 55 5.98 9.54 -25.53
C ASP A 55 5.27 10.08 -24.28
N PHE A 56 5.45 9.42 -23.13
CA PHE A 56 4.98 9.90 -21.83
C PHE A 56 5.50 11.33 -21.56
N LEU A 57 6.81 11.58 -21.71
CA LEU A 57 7.41 12.89 -21.43
C LEU A 57 6.88 13.97 -22.38
N LYS A 58 6.62 13.66 -23.66
CA LYS A 58 5.98 14.58 -24.60
C LYS A 58 4.56 14.95 -24.16
N ASN A 59 3.76 13.96 -23.81
CA ASN A 59 2.39 14.16 -23.32
C ASN A 59 2.36 14.93 -21.99
N PHE A 60 3.33 14.69 -21.10
CA PHE A 60 3.51 15.45 -19.89
C PHE A 60 3.83 16.93 -20.17
N GLY A 61 4.70 17.20 -21.14
CA GLY A 61 4.98 18.57 -21.61
C GLY A 61 3.74 19.29 -22.17
N LEU A 62 2.87 18.57 -22.87
CA LEU A 62 1.58 19.12 -23.34
C LEU A 62 0.68 19.46 -22.16
N LEU A 63 0.57 18.58 -21.15
CA LEU A 63 -0.23 18.81 -19.95
C LEU A 63 0.25 20.05 -19.19
N LEU A 64 1.55 20.19 -18.97
CA LEU A 64 2.14 21.37 -18.31
C LEU A 64 1.93 22.68 -19.10
N SER A 65 1.77 22.58 -20.42
CA SER A 65 1.50 23.71 -21.30
C SER A 65 0.01 24.02 -21.46
N ASN A 66 -0.86 23.46 -20.63
CA ASN A 66 -2.33 23.54 -20.72
C ASN A 66 -2.89 23.12 -22.10
N LYS A 67 -2.20 22.24 -22.80
CA LYS A 67 -2.68 21.63 -24.04
C LYS A 67 -3.41 20.31 -23.73
N LYS A 68 -4.25 19.85 -24.67
CA LYS A 68 -4.94 18.59 -24.54
C LYS A 68 -3.92 17.46 -24.38
N SER A 69 -4.06 16.67 -23.30
CA SER A 69 -3.26 15.48 -23.00
C SER A 69 -4.15 14.43 -22.39
N ASP A 70 -3.89 13.17 -22.68
CA ASP A 70 -4.59 12.04 -22.11
C ASP A 70 -3.97 11.57 -20.77
N LEU A 71 -2.92 12.28 -20.28
CA LEU A 71 -2.27 11.99 -19.01
C LEU A 71 -3.09 12.48 -17.82
N SER A 72 -3.10 11.65 -16.80
CA SER A 72 -3.59 11.97 -15.46
C SER A 72 -2.42 11.96 -14.47
N ILE A 73 -2.33 13.00 -13.65
CA ILE A 73 -1.32 13.08 -12.59
C ILE A 73 -2.01 13.05 -11.25
N SER A 74 -1.51 12.22 -10.37
CA SER A 74 -1.98 12.12 -8.98
C SER A 74 -0.81 12.11 -8.01
N THR A 75 -1.06 12.49 -6.76
CA THR A 75 -0.06 12.38 -5.71
C THR A 75 0.13 10.92 -5.33
N LYS A 76 1.38 10.46 -5.36
CA LYS A 76 1.76 9.19 -4.74
C LYS A 76 2.11 9.46 -3.28
N TRP A 77 1.28 8.95 -2.38
CA TRP A 77 1.52 9.04 -0.96
C TRP A 77 2.58 8.02 -0.53
N ASP A 78 3.48 8.43 0.35
CA ASP A 78 4.53 7.59 0.90
C ASP A 78 4.25 7.32 2.37
N GLY A 79 3.80 6.12 2.67
CA GLY A 79 3.42 5.69 4.01
C GLY A 79 4.37 4.65 4.59
N ALA A 80 4.30 4.47 5.91
CA ALA A 80 5.00 3.42 6.65
C ALA A 80 4.24 3.09 7.95
N PRO A 81 4.22 1.83 8.36
CA PRO A 81 4.76 0.65 7.70
C PRO A 81 3.91 0.15 6.53
N ALA A 82 4.49 -0.70 5.68
CA ALA A 82 3.72 -1.47 4.72
C ALA A 82 2.90 -2.54 5.46
N ILE A 83 1.60 -2.54 5.23
CA ILE A 83 0.64 -3.46 5.83
C ILE A 83 0.18 -4.45 4.79
N ILE A 84 0.19 -5.73 5.15
CA ILE A 84 -0.45 -6.80 4.39
C ILE A 84 -1.71 -7.19 5.16
N CYS A 85 -2.84 -7.21 4.49
CA CYS A 85 -4.09 -7.63 5.13
C CYS A 85 -5.03 -8.30 4.14
N GLY A 86 -6.01 -9.00 4.66
CA GLY A 86 -7.03 -9.64 3.84
C GLY A 86 -7.62 -10.86 4.49
N ARG A 87 -8.28 -11.70 3.67
CA ARG A 87 -8.80 -12.98 4.12
C ARG A 87 -7.87 -14.10 3.71
N ASP A 88 -7.48 -14.90 4.70
CA ASP A 88 -6.70 -16.11 4.48
C ASP A 88 -7.52 -17.08 3.59
N PRO A 89 -6.99 -17.51 2.46
CA PRO A 89 -7.73 -18.38 1.53
C PRO A 89 -8.09 -19.75 2.11
N VAL A 90 -7.37 -20.17 3.17
CA VAL A 90 -7.56 -21.50 3.79
C VAL A 90 -8.65 -21.47 4.84
N ASN A 91 -8.55 -20.56 5.80
CA ASN A 91 -9.44 -20.51 6.95
C ASN A 91 -10.46 -19.38 6.93
N GLN A 92 -10.41 -18.51 5.89
CA GLN A 92 -11.28 -17.36 5.69
C GLN A 92 -11.25 -16.30 6.79
N ARG A 93 -10.35 -16.44 7.77
CA ARG A 93 -10.16 -15.43 8.81
C ARG A 93 -9.48 -14.21 8.23
N PHE A 94 -9.90 -13.05 8.69
CA PHE A 94 -9.20 -11.80 8.35
C PHE A 94 -7.89 -11.73 9.14
N PHE A 95 -6.83 -11.30 8.47
CA PHE A 95 -5.52 -11.15 9.07
C PHE A 95 -4.87 -9.82 8.70
N VAL A 96 -3.89 -9.43 9.50
CA VAL A 96 -2.96 -8.35 9.22
C VAL A 96 -1.53 -8.81 9.48
N GLY A 97 -0.58 -8.10 8.89
CA GLY A 97 0.83 -8.27 9.17
C GLY A 97 1.67 -7.29 8.36
N THR A 98 2.97 -7.46 8.41
CA THR A 98 3.94 -6.78 7.55
C THR A 98 4.40 -7.73 6.44
N LYS A 99 5.42 -7.35 5.67
CA LYS A 99 6.03 -8.25 4.67
C LYS A 99 6.48 -9.60 5.25
N SER A 100 6.62 -9.71 6.57
CA SER A 100 6.95 -10.95 7.27
C SER A 100 5.88 -12.04 7.18
N VAL A 101 4.66 -11.73 6.73
CA VAL A 101 3.64 -12.75 6.38
C VAL A 101 4.10 -13.68 5.26
N PHE A 102 5.06 -13.24 4.44
CA PHE A 102 5.63 -14.01 3.32
C PHE A 102 6.92 -14.76 3.68
N ASN A 103 7.33 -14.75 4.94
CA ASN A 103 8.51 -15.49 5.36
C ASN A 103 8.31 -16.99 5.08
N LYS A 104 9.31 -17.63 4.48
CA LYS A 104 9.30 -19.07 4.20
C LYS A 104 9.30 -19.91 5.48
N VAL A 105 9.98 -19.39 6.51
CA VAL A 105 10.06 -20.01 7.84
C VAL A 105 9.42 -19.04 8.83
N ASN A 106 8.43 -19.50 9.59
CA ASN A 106 7.70 -18.69 10.57
C ASN A 106 7.04 -17.43 9.97
N PRO A 107 6.08 -17.56 9.04
CA PRO A 107 5.30 -16.43 8.57
C PRO A 107 4.52 -15.79 9.71
N LYS A 108 4.58 -14.47 9.83
CA LYS A 108 3.92 -13.74 10.90
C LYS A 108 2.54 -13.25 10.46
N VAL A 109 1.58 -14.16 10.41
CA VAL A 109 0.18 -13.89 10.07
C VAL A 109 -0.60 -13.67 11.36
N CYS A 110 -1.20 -12.50 11.55
CA CYS A 110 -1.89 -12.14 12.78
C CYS A 110 -3.41 -12.10 12.56
N TYR A 111 -4.12 -12.98 13.21
CA TYR A 111 -5.58 -13.05 13.17
C TYR A 111 -6.26 -12.37 14.35
N ASP A 112 -5.51 -12.07 15.41
CA ASP A 112 -5.97 -11.40 16.61
C ASP A 112 -4.83 -10.64 17.30
N ASP A 113 -5.17 -9.91 18.37
CA ASP A 113 -4.22 -9.10 19.12
C ASP A 113 -3.12 -9.94 19.78
N THR A 114 -3.43 -11.19 20.16
CA THR A 114 -2.46 -12.10 20.78
C THR A 114 -1.35 -12.47 19.79
N ASP A 115 -1.71 -12.73 18.54
CA ASP A 115 -0.74 -12.98 17.48
C ASP A 115 0.17 -11.78 17.26
N ILE A 116 -0.41 -10.55 17.25
CA ILE A 116 0.35 -9.32 17.10
C ILE A 116 1.35 -9.16 18.23
N ASP A 117 0.92 -9.37 19.48
CA ASP A 117 1.79 -9.26 20.65
C ASP A 117 2.89 -10.31 20.67
N ARG A 118 2.61 -11.51 20.14
CA ARG A 118 3.58 -12.60 20.02
C ARG A 118 4.68 -12.29 19.00
N TYR A 119 4.30 -11.75 17.83
CA TYR A 119 5.21 -11.63 16.71
C TYR A 119 5.99 -10.32 16.66
N TYR A 120 5.46 -9.24 17.25
CA TYR A 120 6.06 -7.91 17.13
C TYR A 120 6.43 -7.34 18.51
N GLN A 121 7.69 -6.86 18.64
CA GLN A 121 8.20 -6.32 19.90
C GLN A 121 7.93 -4.82 20.04
N ALA A 122 8.03 -4.06 18.94
CA ALA A 122 7.86 -2.61 18.97
C ALA A 122 6.39 -2.23 19.24
N GLU A 123 6.16 -1.54 20.34
CA GLU A 123 4.81 -1.15 20.81
C GLU A 123 4.06 -0.32 19.76
N LEU A 124 4.72 0.67 19.17
CA LEU A 124 4.12 1.52 18.13
C LEU A 124 3.61 0.69 16.94
N LEU A 125 4.38 -0.31 16.50
CA LEU A 125 3.98 -1.19 15.39
C LEU A 125 2.81 -2.08 15.81
N ARG A 126 2.82 -2.63 17.02
CA ARG A 126 1.70 -3.43 17.55
C ARG A 126 0.40 -2.61 17.56
N ASN A 127 0.44 -1.39 18.08
CA ASN A 127 -0.73 -0.52 18.15
C ASN A 127 -1.28 -0.22 16.75
N LYS A 128 -0.41 0.07 15.78
CA LYS A 128 -0.79 0.27 14.38
C LYS A 128 -1.41 -0.98 13.76
N LEU A 129 -0.83 -2.15 13.97
CA LEU A 129 -1.38 -3.42 13.46
C LEU A 129 -2.73 -3.78 14.10
N LYS A 130 -2.90 -3.58 15.43
CA LYS A 130 -4.18 -3.78 16.12
C LYS A 130 -5.26 -2.84 15.57
N THR A 131 -4.90 -1.57 15.35
CA THR A 131 -5.78 -0.58 14.70
C THR A 131 -6.19 -1.05 13.29
N CYS A 132 -5.24 -1.49 12.48
CA CYS A 132 -5.51 -2.03 11.15
C CYS A 132 -6.43 -3.26 11.21
N LEU A 133 -6.16 -4.22 12.09
CA LEU A 133 -6.98 -5.41 12.27
C LEU A 133 -8.43 -5.06 12.62
N LYS A 134 -8.61 -4.15 13.59
CA LYS A 134 -9.91 -3.71 14.10
C LYS A 134 -10.77 -3.05 13.02
N TYR A 135 -10.20 -2.21 12.18
CA TYR A 135 -10.94 -1.39 11.23
C TYR A 135 -10.99 -1.99 9.82
N LEU A 136 -9.89 -2.53 9.32
CA LEU A 136 -9.85 -3.08 7.96
C LEU A 136 -10.66 -4.37 7.82
N SER A 137 -10.80 -5.15 8.90
CA SER A 137 -11.67 -6.34 8.91
C SER A 137 -13.13 -6.04 8.60
N LYS A 138 -13.57 -4.79 8.79
CA LYS A 138 -14.96 -4.31 8.60
C LYS A 138 -15.20 -3.68 7.22
N THR A 139 -14.17 -3.53 6.40
CA THR A 139 -14.27 -2.81 5.11
C THR A 139 -14.76 -3.68 3.96
N GLY A 140 -15.02 -4.97 4.19
CA GLY A 140 -15.46 -5.88 3.13
C GLY A 140 -14.35 -6.27 2.15
N ILE A 141 -13.08 -6.09 2.51
CA ILE A 141 -11.94 -6.49 1.67
C ILE A 141 -12.03 -7.98 1.34
N VAL A 142 -12.01 -8.30 0.04
CA VAL A 142 -11.95 -9.66 -0.50
C VAL A 142 -10.57 -9.87 -1.13
N GLY A 143 -9.90 -10.98 -0.77
CA GLY A 143 -8.53 -11.27 -1.20
C GLY A 143 -7.49 -10.70 -0.23
N VAL A 144 -6.26 -10.58 -0.71
CA VAL A 144 -5.12 -10.09 0.06
C VAL A 144 -4.53 -8.86 -0.59
N PHE A 145 -4.28 -7.85 0.21
CA PHE A 145 -3.80 -6.55 -0.23
C PHE A 145 -2.55 -6.13 0.53
N GLN A 146 -1.71 -5.37 -0.15
CA GLN A 146 -0.64 -4.60 0.45
C GLN A 146 -0.96 -3.12 0.33
N GLY A 147 -0.75 -2.38 1.41
CA GLY A 147 -0.87 -0.93 1.41
C GLY A 147 0.12 -0.30 2.38
N ASP A 148 0.35 0.99 2.23
CA ASP A 148 1.18 1.75 3.15
C ASP A 148 0.29 2.53 4.11
N LEU A 149 0.52 2.35 5.41
CA LEU A 149 -0.21 3.09 6.43
C LEU A 149 0.28 4.54 6.45
N LEU A 150 -0.62 5.48 6.20
CA LEU A 150 -0.26 6.89 6.23
C LEU A 150 -0.28 7.44 7.66
N PHE A 151 -1.33 7.15 8.42
CA PHE A 151 -1.46 7.61 9.80
C PHE A 151 -2.56 6.84 10.54
N THR A 152 -2.49 6.89 11.86
CA THR A 152 -3.58 6.58 12.78
C THR A 152 -4.05 7.88 13.46
N GLU A 153 -5.09 7.82 14.27
CA GLU A 153 -5.58 9.01 14.99
C GLU A 153 -4.49 9.68 15.84
N GLU A 154 -3.61 8.86 16.44
CA GLU A 154 -2.51 9.31 17.29
C GLU A 154 -1.40 10.06 16.53
N ASP A 155 -1.26 9.81 15.22
CA ASP A 155 -0.25 10.45 14.37
C ASP A 155 -0.67 11.85 13.91
N LYS A 156 -1.97 12.20 14.02
CA LYS A 156 -2.51 13.47 13.53
C LYS A 156 -2.20 14.63 14.46
N LYS A 157 -1.80 15.75 13.86
CA LYS A 157 -1.63 17.04 14.53
C LYS A 157 -2.37 18.13 13.77
N TYR A 158 -2.94 19.06 14.49
CA TYR A 158 -3.62 20.22 13.90
C TYR A 158 -2.67 21.42 13.88
N ALA A 159 -2.63 22.11 12.75
CA ALA A 159 -1.78 23.29 12.55
C ALA A 159 -2.49 24.34 11.69
N LYS A 160 -1.89 25.54 11.60
CA LYS A 160 -2.35 26.58 10.69
C LYS A 160 -1.23 26.92 9.71
N ILE A 161 -1.45 26.73 8.43
CA ILE A 161 -0.49 26.99 7.35
C ILE A 161 -1.14 27.89 6.31
N GLY A 162 -0.51 29.03 5.99
CA GLY A 162 -1.05 29.98 5.01
C GLY A 162 -2.45 30.50 5.39
N GLY A 163 -2.75 30.63 6.66
CA GLY A 163 -4.08 31.07 7.14
C GLY A 163 -5.15 29.96 7.20
N LYS A 164 -4.88 28.77 6.68
CA LYS A 164 -5.82 27.64 6.67
C LYS A 164 -5.53 26.66 7.80
N GLN A 165 -6.58 26.12 8.38
CA GLN A 165 -6.48 25.00 9.32
C GLN A 165 -6.15 23.73 8.57
N VAL A 166 -5.16 22.98 9.02
CA VAL A 166 -4.70 21.73 8.38
C VAL A 166 -4.52 20.63 9.43
N VAL A 167 -4.71 19.40 8.99
CA VAL A 167 -4.25 18.21 9.70
C VAL A 167 -2.90 17.84 9.12
N THR A 168 -1.90 17.62 9.96
CA THR A 168 -0.57 17.17 9.56
C THR A 168 -0.31 15.78 10.09
N PHE A 169 0.44 14.98 9.32
CA PHE A 169 0.93 13.66 9.72
C PHE A 169 2.23 13.37 8.96
N GLN A 170 3.11 12.59 9.57
CA GLN A 170 4.42 12.26 9.02
C GLN A 170 4.66 10.75 9.14
N PRO A 171 4.21 9.96 8.16
CA PRO A 171 4.37 8.51 8.20
C PRO A 171 5.82 8.06 8.02
N ASN A 172 6.60 8.81 7.26
CA ASN A 172 7.99 8.52 6.93
C ASN A 172 8.83 9.80 6.99
N THR A 173 9.46 10.20 5.91
CA THR A 173 10.35 11.39 5.87
C THR A 173 9.56 12.68 5.61
N ILE A 174 8.48 12.59 4.82
CA ILE A 174 7.69 13.75 4.39
C ILE A 174 6.56 14.00 5.38
N THR A 175 6.39 15.28 5.76
CA THR A 175 5.20 15.73 6.48
C THR A 175 4.13 16.15 5.48
N TYR A 176 2.99 15.51 5.57
CA TYR A 176 1.80 15.88 4.80
C TYR A 176 0.97 16.88 5.59
N ALA A 177 0.38 17.85 4.90
CA ALA A 177 -0.55 18.81 5.46
C ALA A 177 -1.80 18.88 4.57
N VAL A 178 -2.96 18.58 5.13
CA VAL A 178 -4.22 18.53 4.40
C VAL A 178 -5.21 19.47 5.05
N PRO A 179 -5.88 20.36 4.28
CA PRO A 179 -6.92 21.23 4.81
C PRO A 179 -8.02 20.42 5.51
N VAL A 180 -8.48 20.89 6.69
CA VAL A 180 -9.51 20.19 7.47
C VAL A 180 -10.87 20.17 6.77
N ASP A 181 -11.10 21.08 5.83
CA ASP A 181 -12.29 21.18 4.99
C ASP A 181 -12.14 20.44 3.65
N SER A 182 -11.07 19.63 3.50
CA SER A 182 -10.87 18.85 2.28
C SER A 182 -11.98 17.82 2.09
N LEU A 183 -12.63 17.87 0.92
CA LEU A 183 -13.66 16.89 0.51
C LEU A 183 -13.11 15.49 0.24
N LYS A 184 -11.80 15.31 0.22
CA LYS A 184 -11.14 14.04 -0.07
C LYS A 184 -10.91 13.17 1.18
N GLY A 185 -11.69 13.37 2.22
CA GLY A 185 -11.87 12.44 3.33
C GLY A 185 -10.55 11.95 3.97
N ILE A 186 -9.97 12.75 4.82
CA ILE A 186 -8.89 12.31 5.71
C ILE A 186 -9.43 12.20 7.14
#